data_136958c1c07ee901ecf0f10e1e512b15
#
_entry.id   136958c1c07ee901ecf0f10e1e512b15
#
_cell.length_a   1.000
_cell.length_b   1.000
_cell.length_c   1.000
_cell.angle_alpha   90.00
_cell.angle_beta   90.00
_cell.angle_gamma   90.00
#
_symmetry.space_group_name_H-M   'P 1'
#
loop_
_entity.id
_entity.type
_entity.pdbx_description
1 polymer ?
#
loop_
_entity_poly.entity_id
_entity_poly.type
_entity_poly.pdbx_seq_one_letter_code
_entity_poly.pdbx_strand_id
1 'polypeptide(L)'
;MVDGIITMDAFSKLPELSQLIGKAPWVQCAEHDDNGQISCVGIDDDVAAQSVVHYLAGQGRQRIALINHDLRYRYARLRQQGYAYQLKEQQLAWQAIAYASELSFSAGKAAMNQLLAGETRPDAVFAVSDTLAAGAMAAIQQAGLRIPQDIAVVGFDGSELADMVSPPLTTLAQPSREIGRRACELVLQKIIRPDSPPQCVIMQGELVVRASS
;
A
#
# COMPACT_ATOMS: atom_id res chain seq x y z
N MET A 1 30.72 -12.25 -5.73
CA MET A 1 30.71 -11.43 -4.50
C MET A 1 29.97 -10.16 -4.87
N VAL A 2 29.07 -9.66 -4.04
CA VAL A 2 28.36 -8.39 -4.24
C VAL A 2 28.88 -7.38 -3.23
N ASP A 3 28.92 -6.10 -3.61
CA ASP A 3 29.46 -5.01 -2.79
C ASP A 3 28.42 -4.41 -1.86
N GLY A 4 27.12 -4.55 -2.20
CA GLY A 4 25.99 -4.08 -1.40
C GLY A 4 24.67 -4.68 -1.86
N ILE A 5 23.65 -4.61 -1.02
CA ILE A 5 22.33 -5.26 -1.23
C ILE A 5 21.23 -4.25 -0.95
N ILE A 6 20.21 -4.22 -1.79
CA ILE A 6 18.95 -3.55 -1.54
C ILE A 6 17.87 -4.63 -1.48
N THR A 7 17.13 -4.70 -0.37
CA THR A 7 16.01 -5.62 -0.21
C THR A 7 14.71 -4.84 -0.34
N MET A 8 13.74 -5.37 -1.09
CA MET A 8 12.41 -4.78 -1.25
C MET A 8 11.34 -5.51 -0.45
N ASP A 9 11.71 -6.64 0.15
CA ASP A 9 10.83 -7.45 0.96
C ASP A 9 11.51 -7.73 2.30
N ALA A 10 10.93 -7.23 3.37
CA ALA A 10 11.34 -7.53 4.72
C ALA A 10 10.40 -8.60 5.29
N PHE A 11 10.44 -9.80 4.70
CA PHE A 11 9.88 -10.93 5.42
C PHE A 11 10.44 -10.93 6.84
N SER A 12 9.58 -11.00 7.79
CA SER A 12 9.64 -10.99 9.23
C SER A 12 10.81 -11.72 9.95
N LYS A 13 11.91 -12.03 9.24
CA LYS A 13 13.05 -12.74 9.78
C LYS A 13 14.35 -11.97 9.52
N LEU A 14 14.35 -10.71 9.99
CA LEU A 14 15.54 -9.87 9.98
C LEU A 14 16.81 -10.61 10.47
N PRO A 15 16.76 -11.41 11.56
CA PRO A 15 17.92 -12.19 12.00
C PRO A 15 18.41 -13.19 10.96
N GLU A 16 17.50 -13.86 10.22
CA GLU A 16 17.87 -14.82 9.18
C GLU A 16 18.47 -14.11 7.97
N LEU A 17 17.85 -13.00 7.53
CA LEU A 17 18.38 -12.16 6.46
C LEU A 17 19.75 -11.59 6.82
N SER A 18 19.93 -11.09 8.04
CA SER A 18 21.21 -10.57 8.51
C SER A 18 22.29 -11.66 8.52
N GLN A 19 21.95 -12.90 8.86
CA GLN A 19 22.89 -14.02 8.77
C GLN A 19 23.27 -14.35 7.33
N LEU A 20 22.31 -14.34 6.40
CA LEU A 20 22.54 -14.60 4.97
C LEU A 20 23.38 -13.50 4.30
N ILE A 21 23.05 -12.25 4.59
CA ILE A 21 23.73 -11.07 4.06
C ILE A 21 25.13 -10.91 4.67
N GLY A 22 25.30 -11.33 5.93
CA GLY A 22 26.56 -11.24 6.65
C GLY A 22 26.99 -9.79 6.88
N LYS A 23 28.22 -9.45 6.45
CA LYS A 23 28.77 -8.10 6.62
C LYS A 23 28.58 -7.19 5.41
N ALA A 24 27.90 -7.65 4.35
CA ALA A 24 27.68 -6.83 3.19
C ALA A 24 26.79 -5.62 3.55
N PRO A 25 27.12 -4.40 3.09
CA PRO A 25 26.26 -3.24 3.23
C PRO A 25 24.89 -3.50 2.63
N TRP A 26 23.82 -3.19 3.36
CA TRP A 26 22.46 -3.35 2.84
C TRP A 26 21.51 -2.26 3.31
N VAL A 27 20.46 -2.05 2.51
CA VAL A 27 19.40 -1.07 2.72
C VAL A 27 18.06 -1.74 2.44
N GLN A 28 17.08 -1.46 3.29
CA GLN A 28 15.70 -1.88 3.08
C GLN A 28 14.95 -0.82 2.26
N CYS A 29 14.23 -1.26 1.24
CA CYS A 29 13.48 -0.40 0.34
C CYS A 29 12.00 -0.78 0.38
N ALA A 30 11.12 0.19 0.60
CA ALA A 30 9.68 0.07 0.78
C ALA A 30 9.29 -0.64 2.09
N GLU A 31 9.47 -1.94 2.20
CA GLU A 31 9.32 -2.67 3.47
C GLU A 31 10.59 -2.55 4.32
N HIS A 32 10.45 -2.25 5.59
CA HIS A 32 11.58 -2.08 6.51
C HIS A 32 11.23 -2.50 7.94
N ASP A 33 12.28 -2.70 8.74
CA ASP A 33 12.19 -3.01 10.15
C ASP A 33 12.04 -1.75 11.01
N ASP A 34 11.20 -1.82 12.03
CA ASP A 34 10.95 -0.70 12.94
C ASP A 34 12.06 -0.50 13.99
N ASN A 35 13.02 -1.44 14.11
CA ASN A 35 14.08 -1.37 15.11
C ASN A 35 15.19 -0.35 14.79
N GLY A 36 15.18 0.24 13.58
CA GLY A 36 16.14 1.26 13.17
C GLY A 36 17.59 0.80 13.08
N GLN A 37 17.84 -0.52 13.04
CA GLN A 37 19.19 -1.08 12.96
C GLN A 37 19.75 -1.07 11.54
N ILE A 38 18.89 -0.96 10.54
CA ILE A 38 19.24 -1.01 9.13
C ILE A 38 18.73 0.25 8.44
N SER A 39 19.54 0.77 7.52
CA SER A 39 19.10 1.92 6.72
C SER A 39 17.89 1.55 5.88
N CYS A 40 16.91 2.46 5.80
CA CYS A 40 15.70 2.22 5.05
C CYS A 40 15.25 3.42 4.24
N VAL A 41 14.49 3.13 3.18
CA VAL A 41 13.79 4.15 2.39
C VAL A 41 12.38 3.64 2.11
N GLY A 42 11.36 4.45 2.38
CA GLY A 42 9.96 4.10 2.13
C GLY A 42 9.05 5.29 2.25
N ILE A 43 7.76 5.01 2.42
CA ILE A 43 6.73 6.01 2.72
C ILE A 43 6.15 5.75 4.12
N ASP A 44 5.41 6.75 4.62
CA ASP A 44 4.56 6.58 5.79
C ASP A 44 3.22 5.95 5.36
N ASP A 45 3.14 4.62 5.44
CA ASP A 45 1.96 3.86 5.03
C ASP A 45 0.71 4.17 5.85
N ASP A 46 0.87 4.51 7.12
CA ASP A 46 -0.23 4.88 8.02
C ASP A 46 -0.83 6.22 7.56
N VAL A 47 -0.01 7.25 7.45
CA VAL A 47 -0.44 8.59 6.99
C VAL A 47 -0.98 8.54 5.56
N ALA A 48 -0.38 7.73 4.70
CA ALA A 48 -0.84 7.53 3.33
C ALA A 48 -2.25 6.92 3.29
N ALA A 49 -2.52 5.90 4.10
CA ALA A 49 -3.85 5.29 4.21
C ALA A 49 -4.89 6.26 4.81
N GLN A 50 -4.49 7.05 5.81
CA GLN A 50 -5.36 8.10 6.36
C GLN A 50 -5.79 9.08 5.27
N SER A 51 -4.87 9.51 4.39
CA SER A 51 -5.19 10.47 3.33
C SER A 51 -6.21 9.92 2.32
N VAL A 52 -6.13 8.62 1.99
CA VAL A 52 -7.11 7.95 1.11
C VAL A 52 -8.50 7.93 1.74
N VAL A 53 -8.61 7.53 3.00
CA VAL A 53 -9.90 7.48 3.71
C VAL A 53 -10.46 8.89 3.91
N HIS A 54 -9.61 9.86 4.26
CA HIS A 54 -10.02 11.27 4.37
C HIS A 54 -10.61 11.79 3.06
N TYR A 55 -9.96 11.51 1.95
CA TYR A 55 -10.43 11.87 0.62
C TYR A 55 -11.81 11.26 0.32
N LEU A 56 -11.97 9.94 0.50
CA LEU A 56 -13.24 9.26 0.25
C LEU A 56 -14.38 9.79 1.13
N ALA A 57 -14.11 10.02 2.41
CA ALA A 57 -15.08 10.63 3.32
C ALA A 57 -15.45 12.05 2.89
N GLY A 58 -14.48 12.84 2.44
CA GLY A 58 -14.69 14.18 1.87
C GLY A 58 -15.56 14.17 0.60
N GLN A 59 -15.60 13.07 -0.16
CA GLN A 59 -16.52 12.83 -1.27
C GLN A 59 -17.92 12.37 -0.82
N GLY A 60 -18.18 12.35 0.48
CA GLY A 60 -19.47 11.94 1.06
C GLY A 60 -19.65 10.44 1.21
N ARG A 61 -18.60 9.62 1.03
CA ARG A 61 -18.70 8.17 1.23
C ARG A 61 -18.77 7.83 2.71
N GLN A 62 -19.72 6.96 3.06
CA GLN A 62 -20.05 6.61 4.45
C GLN A 62 -19.67 5.16 4.81
N ARG A 63 -19.56 4.29 3.81
CA ARG A 63 -19.29 2.86 3.97
C ARG A 63 -18.04 2.49 3.17
N ILE A 64 -16.90 2.93 3.69
CA ILE A 64 -15.60 2.70 3.06
C ILE A 64 -15.08 1.33 3.51
N ALA A 65 -14.90 0.40 2.58
CA ALA A 65 -14.28 -0.90 2.82
C ALA A 65 -12.77 -0.86 2.51
N LEU A 66 -12.02 -1.77 3.13
CA LEU A 66 -10.60 -2.01 2.85
C LEU A 66 -10.42 -3.38 2.21
N ILE A 67 -9.76 -3.45 1.07
CA ILE A 67 -9.19 -4.69 0.55
C ILE A 67 -7.71 -4.68 0.91
N ASN A 68 -7.34 -5.52 1.88
CA ASN A 68 -5.99 -5.59 2.43
C ASN A 68 -5.30 -6.90 2.03
N HIS A 69 -4.05 -7.02 2.40
CA HIS A 69 -3.20 -8.19 2.23
C HIS A 69 -2.85 -8.80 3.60
N ASP A 70 -1.97 -9.80 3.59
CA ASP A 70 -1.49 -10.50 4.79
C ASP A 70 -0.81 -9.53 5.78
N LEU A 71 -1.29 -9.53 7.02
CA LEU A 71 -0.79 -8.66 8.08
C LEU A 71 0.64 -9.01 8.58
N ARG A 72 1.27 -10.05 8.03
CA ARG A 72 2.70 -10.28 8.21
C ARG A 72 3.55 -9.18 7.59
N TYR A 73 3.05 -8.54 6.53
CA TYR A 73 3.70 -7.39 5.91
C TYR A 73 3.44 -6.11 6.71
N ARG A 74 4.49 -5.33 6.90
CA ARG A 74 4.43 -4.06 7.63
C ARG A 74 3.45 -3.07 6.97
N TYR A 75 3.56 -2.88 5.66
CA TYR A 75 2.67 -1.96 4.95
C TYR A 75 1.19 -2.32 5.14
N ALA A 76 0.84 -3.61 5.15
CA ALA A 76 -0.55 -4.04 5.31
C ALA A 76 -1.09 -3.70 6.71
N ARG A 77 -0.27 -3.87 7.76
CA ARG A 77 -0.63 -3.46 9.12
C ARG A 77 -0.82 -1.95 9.23
N LEU A 78 0.13 -1.17 8.71
CA LEU A 78 0.09 0.29 8.81
C LEU A 78 -1.04 0.89 7.98
N ARG A 79 -1.27 0.40 6.74
CA ARG A 79 -2.41 0.85 5.93
C ARG A 79 -3.74 0.53 6.60
N GLN A 80 -3.86 -0.62 7.26
CA GLN A 80 -5.06 -0.96 8.04
C GLN A 80 -5.19 -0.07 9.28
N GLN A 81 -4.11 0.24 9.96
CA GLN A 81 -4.11 1.15 11.11
C GLN A 81 -4.57 2.53 10.70
N GLY A 82 -4.00 3.11 9.65
CA GLY A 82 -4.38 4.41 9.11
C GLY A 82 -5.84 4.45 8.63
N TYR A 83 -6.30 3.39 7.97
CA TYR A 83 -7.70 3.23 7.59
C TYR A 83 -8.63 3.29 8.81
N ALA A 84 -8.37 2.47 9.83
CA ALA A 84 -9.21 2.40 11.02
C ALA A 84 -9.17 3.71 11.82
N TYR A 85 -7.99 4.32 11.96
CA TYR A 85 -7.82 5.61 12.60
C TYR A 85 -8.65 6.69 11.91
N GLN A 86 -8.54 6.80 10.58
CA GLN A 86 -9.22 7.87 9.85
C GLN A 86 -10.74 7.67 9.78
N LEU A 87 -11.25 6.43 9.73
CA LEU A 87 -12.69 6.19 9.88
C LEU A 87 -13.22 6.75 11.20
N LYS A 88 -12.50 6.52 12.30
CA LYS A 88 -12.86 7.04 13.62
C LYS A 88 -12.84 8.57 13.66
N GLU A 89 -11.80 9.21 13.12
CA GLU A 89 -11.70 10.67 13.05
C GLU A 89 -12.84 11.28 12.21
N GLN A 90 -13.29 10.60 11.17
CA GLN A 90 -14.44 10.99 10.33
C GLN A 90 -15.79 10.58 10.92
N GLN A 91 -15.83 9.97 12.11
CA GLN A 91 -17.04 9.47 12.78
C GLN A 91 -17.84 8.47 11.92
N LEU A 92 -17.14 7.70 11.05
CA LEU A 92 -17.73 6.66 10.24
C LEU A 92 -17.74 5.34 11.02
N ALA A 93 -18.94 4.91 11.46
CA ALA A 93 -19.08 3.73 12.29
C ALA A 93 -19.00 2.41 11.50
N TRP A 94 -19.28 2.44 10.19
CA TRP A 94 -19.25 1.25 9.36
C TRP A 94 -17.84 0.97 8.86
N GLN A 95 -17.41 -0.27 9.01
CA GLN A 95 -16.15 -0.76 8.46
C GLN A 95 -16.30 -2.20 7.98
N ALA A 96 -15.60 -2.56 6.91
CA ALA A 96 -15.44 -3.92 6.44
C ALA A 96 -14.06 -4.11 5.85
N ILE A 97 -13.44 -5.25 6.12
CA ILE A 97 -12.12 -5.57 5.61
C ILE A 97 -12.18 -6.96 4.95
N ALA A 98 -11.75 -7.05 3.71
CA ALA A 98 -11.50 -8.32 3.03
C ALA A 98 -9.98 -8.49 2.82
N TYR A 99 -9.47 -9.69 3.09
CA TYR A 99 -8.06 -9.99 2.94
C TYR A 99 -7.82 -10.79 1.65
N ALA A 100 -6.99 -10.24 0.78
CA ALA A 100 -6.51 -10.92 -0.41
C ALA A 100 -5.38 -11.89 -0.04
N SER A 101 -5.41 -13.08 -0.61
CA SER A 101 -4.38 -14.10 -0.37
C SER A 101 -3.02 -13.76 -1.00
N GLU A 102 -3.02 -12.91 -2.03
CA GLU A 102 -1.85 -12.45 -2.77
C GLU A 102 -2.15 -11.10 -3.44
N LEU A 103 -1.13 -10.37 -3.87
CA LEU A 103 -1.29 -9.11 -4.62
C LEU A 103 -1.54 -9.40 -6.10
N SER A 104 -2.73 -9.98 -6.41
CA SER A 104 -3.13 -10.30 -7.77
C SER A 104 -4.51 -9.75 -8.13
N PHE A 105 -4.77 -9.60 -9.41
CA PHE A 105 -6.09 -9.21 -9.94
C PHE A 105 -7.19 -10.18 -9.48
N SER A 106 -6.93 -11.48 -9.54
CA SER A 106 -7.88 -12.52 -9.13
C SER A 106 -8.23 -12.45 -7.64
N ALA A 107 -7.23 -12.21 -6.79
CA ALA A 107 -7.43 -12.07 -5.35
C ALA A 107 -8.20 -10.79 -5.00
N GLY A 108 -7.91 -9.66 -5.68
CA GLY A 108 -8.69 -8.43 -5.52
C GLY A 108 -10.15 -8.60 -5.92
N LYS A 109 -10.40 -9.30 -7.04
CA LYS A 109 -11.76 -9.64 -7.47
C LYS A 109 -12.50 -10.52 -6.47
N ALA A 110 -11.83 -11.54 -5.92
CA ALA A 110 -12.42 -12.43 -4.91
C ALA A 110 -12.75 -11.67 -3.62
N ALA A 111 -11.84 -10.82 -3.14
CA ALA A 111 -12.04 -9.98 -1.97
C ALA A 111 -13.23 -9.02 -2.14
N MET A 112 -13.36 -8.41 -3.32
CA MET A 112 -14.50 -7.53 -3.59
C MET A 112 -15.81 -8.30 -3.66
N ASN A 113 -15.85 -9.49 -4.26
CA ASN A 113 -17.03 -10.34 -4.27
C ASN A 113 -17.47 -10.70 -2.84
N GLN A 114 -16.54 -10.95 -1.92
CA GLN A 114 -16.85 -11.16 -0.51
C GLN A 114 -17.52 -9.92 0.11
N LEU A 115 -17.01 -8.73 -0.16
CA LEU A 115 -17.60 -7.47 0.35
C LEU A 115 -18.99 -7.22 -0.24
N LEU A 116 -19.22 -7.56 -1.51
CA LEU A 116 -20.53 -7.41 -2.17
C LEU A 116 -21.58 -8.40 -1.66
N ALA A 117 -21.16 -9.57 -1.18
CA ALA A 117 -22.04 -10.58 -0.60
C ALA A 117 -22.45 -10.29 0.85
N GLY A 118 -21.85 -9.28 1.49
CA GLY A 118 -22.21 -8.87 2.86
C GLY A 118 -23.61 -8.26 2.96
N GLU A 119 -24.18 -8.23 4.17
CA GLU A 119 -25.51 -7.65 4.43
C GLU A 119 -25.59 -6.16 4.03
N THR A 120 -24.49 -5.42 4.26
CA THR A 120 -24.40 -4.00 3.93
C THR A 120 -23.25 -3.78 2.94
N ARG A 121 -23.59 -3.31 1.76
CA ARG A 121 -22.64 -3.05 0.68
C ARG A 121 -21.83 -1.77 0.93
N PRO A 122 -20.51 -1.75 0.63
CA PRO A 122 -19.72 -0.52 0.65
C PRO A 122 -20.21 0.46 -0.42
N ASP A 123 -20.00 1.75 -0.20
CA ASP A 123 -20.12 2.81 -1.21
C ASP A 123 -18.75 3.33 -1.68
N ALA A 124 -17.67 2.88 -1.03
CA ALA A 124 -16.30 3.06 -1.49
C ALA A 124 -15.40 1.90 -1.05
N VAL A 125 -14.33 1.68 -1.79
CA VAL A 125 -13.30 0.68 -1.52
C VAL A 125 -11.93 1.33 -1.63
N PHE A 126 -11.13 1.18 -0.58
CA PHE A 126 -9.70 1.38 -0.59
C PHE A 126 -9.01 0.03 -0.74
N ALA A 127 -8.28 -0.18 -1.82
CA ALA A 127 -7.47 -1.38 -2.03
C ALA A 127 -5.99 -1.05 -1.84
N VAL A 128 -5.27 -1.88 -1.08
CA VAL A 128 -3.86 -1.62 -0.72
C VAL A 128 -2.87 -1.80 -1.89
N SER A 129 -3.33 -2.06 -3.10
CA SER A 129 -2.53 -1.96 -4.33
C SER A 129 -3.41 -1.72 -5.54
N ASP A 130 -2.86 -1.16 -6.61
CA ASP A 130 -3.56 -0.94 -7.88
C ASP A 130 -4.01 -2.25 -8.52
N THR A 131 -3.23 -3.32 -8.34
CA THR A 131 -3.59 -4.65 -8.85
C THR A 131 -4.83 -5.21 -8.16
N LEU A 132 -4.93 -5.07 -6.84
CA LEU A 132 -6.13 -5.45 -6.09
C LEU A 132 -7.32 -4.56 -6.46
N ALA A 133 -7.08 -3.24 -6.61
CA ALA A 133 -8.11 -2.29 -7.04
C ALA A 133 -8.68 -2.65 -8.41
N ALA A 134 -7.85 -2.98 -9.39
CA ALA A 134 -8.29 -3.41 -10.72
C ALA A 134 -9.18 -4.66 -10.66
N GLY A 135 -8.81 -5.63 -9.82
CA GLY A 135 -9.63 -6.81 -9.55
C GLY A 135 -10.99 -6.45 -8.92
N ALA A 136 -10.98 -5.54 -7.93
CA ALA A 136 -12.19 -5.04 -7.29
C ALA A 136 -13.12 -4.34 -8.29
N MET A 137 -12.58 -3.48 -9.15
CA MET A 137 -13.33 -2.79 -10.21
C MET A 137 -14.03 -3.79 -11.13
N ALA A 138 -13.33 -4.86 -11.54
CA ALA A 138 -13.93 -5.90 -12.37
C ALA A 138 -15.08 -6.64 -11.67
N ALA A 139 -14.98 -6.90 -10.36
CA ALA A 139 -16.07 -7.50 -9.59
C ALA A 139 -17.28 -6.57 -9.48
N ILE A 140 -17.07 -5.27 -9.23
CA ILE A 140 -18.11 -4.25 -9.16
C ILE A 140 -18.88 -4.18 -10.49
N GLN A 141 -18.16 -4.09 -11.61
CA GLN A 141 -18.75 -4.03 -12.95
C GLN A 141 -19.52 -5.31 -13.31
N GLN A 142 -18.99 -6.48 -12.95
CA GLN A 142 -19.69 -7.76 -13.16
C GLN A 142 -20.97 -7.90 -12.34
N ALA A 143 -21.03 -7.23 -11.19
CA ALA A 143 -22.26 -7.14 -10.39
C ALA A 143 -23.27 -6.11 -10.95
N GLY A 144 -22.99 -5.49 -12.10
CA GLY A 144 -23.83 -4.47 -12.72
C GLY A 144 -23.81 -3.11 -12.03
N LEU A 145 -22.80 -2.86 -11.19
CA LEU A 145 -22.62 -1.61 -10.44
C LEU A 145 -21.70 -0.66 -11.17
N ARG A 146 -21.93 0.63 -11.00
CA ARG A 146 -21.18 1.70 -11.66
C ARG A 146 -20.07 2.24 -10.76
N ILE A 147 -18.94 2.51 -11.35
CA ILE A 147 -17.81 3.18 -10.72
C ILE A 147 -17.69 4.58 -11.32
N PRO A 148 -17.68 5.65 -10.54
CA PRO A 148 -17.72 5.70 -9.07
C PRO A 148 -19.11 5.86 -8.47
N GLN A 149 -20.18 5.90 -9.28
CA GLN A 149 -21.51 6.33 -8.86
C GLN A 149 -22.07 5.45 -7.73
N ASP A 150 -21.99 4.14 -7.87
CA ASP A 150 -22.49 3.19 -6.87
C ASP A 150 -21.39 2.82 -5.86
N ILE A 151 -20.15 2.62 -6.31
CA ILE A 151 -18.99 2.33 -5.48
C ILE A 151 -17.76 3.06 -6.03
N ALA A 152 -17.17 3.96 -5.25
CA ALA A 152 -15.89 4.56 -5.56
C ALA A 152 -14.73 3.58 -5.26
N VAL A 153 -13.66 3.63 -6.07
CA VAL A 153 -12.48 2.77 -5.87
C VAL A 153 -11.22 3.62 -5.85
N VAL A 154 -10.40 3.41 -4.83
CA VAL A 154 -9.07 4.01 -4.73
C VAL A 154 -8.04 2.88 -4.54
N GLY A 155 -6.98 2.92 -5.35
CA GLY A 155 -5.84 2.03 -5.28
C GLY A 155 -4.67 2.61 -4.50
N PHE A 156 -3.54 1.94 -4.63
CA PHE A 156 -2.28 2.33 -4.04
C PHE A 156 -1.15 1.84 -4.96
N ASP A 157 -0.05 2.56 -5.06
CA ASP A 157 1.22 2.40 -5.76
C ASP A 157 1.44 3.47 -6.84
N GLY A 158 0.40 3.88 -7.59
CA GLY A 158 0.54 4.79 -8.74
C GLY A 158 1.17 4.11 -9.94
N SER A 159 0.86 2.83 -10.14
CA SER A 159 1.38 2.04 -11.26
C SER A 159 0.70 2.43 -12.58
N GLU A 160 1.32 2.07 -13.72
CA GLU A 160 0.73 2.28 -15.05
C GLU A 160 -0.64 1.62 -15.21
N LEU A 161 -0.92 0.56 -14.44
CA LEU A 161 -2.20 -0.12 -14.42
C LEU A 161 -3.36 0.84 -14.09
N ALA A 162 -3.10 1.86 -13.27
CA ALA A 162 -4.10 2.85 -12.89
C ALA A 162 -4.66 3.64 -14.09
N ASP A 163 -3.86 3.83 -15.12
CA ASP A 163 -4.27 4.49 -16.37
C ASP A 163 -4.91 3.53 -17.39
N MET A 164 -4.62 2.22 -17.26
CA MET A 164 -5.08 1.17 -18.19
C MET A 164 -6.48 0.66 -17.90
N VAL A 165 -6.96 0.75 -16.65
CA VAL A 165 -8.30 0.31 -16.26
C VAL A 165 -9.38 1.32 -16.63
N SER A 166 -10.63 0.87 -16.72
CA SER A 166 -11.76 1.73 -17.03
C SER A 166 -12.86 1.65 -15.96
N PRO A 167 -13.24 2.79 -15.35
CA PRO A 167 -12.65 4.12 -15.51
C PRO A 167 -11.20 4.18 -14.99
N PRO A 168 -10.36 5.18 -15.37
CA PRO A 168 -9.02 5.35 -14.84
C PRO A 168 -9.02 5.44 -13.31
N LEU A 169 -8.10 4.72 -12.65
CA LEU A 169 -8.09 4.49 -11.22
C LEU A 169 -7.43 5.64 -10.46
N THR A 170 -8.18 6.24 -9.52
CA THR A 170 -7.61 7.08 -8.47
C THR A 170 -6.70 6.22 -7.59
N THR A 171 -5.49 6.68 -7.33
CA THR A 171 -4.49 5.91 -6.59
C THR A 171 -3.60 6.81 -5.75
N LEU A 172 -3.14 6.30 -4.61
CA LEU A 172 -2.06 6.93 -3.87
C LEU A 172 -0.72 6.52 -4.50
N ALA A 173 -0.12 7.43 -5.24
CA ALA A 173 1.13 7.19 -5.94
C ALA A 173 2.31 7.27 -4.98
N GLN A 174 3.14 6.23 -4.98
CA GLN A 174 4.43 6.22 -4.31
C GLN A 174 5.50 6.87 -5.20
N PRO A 175 6.44 7.66 -4.66
CA PRO A 175 7.55 8.22 -5.43
C PRO A 175 8.62 7.13 -5.69
N SER A 176 8.23 6.04 -6.35
CA SER A 176 9.01 4.79 -6.46
C SER A 176 10.40 5.01 -7.08
N ARG A 177 10.49 5.92 -8.08
CA ARG A 177 11.78 6.27 -8.70
C ARG A 177 12.73 6.93 -7.70
N GLU A 178 12.20 7.85 -6.89
CA GLU A 178 12.98 8.57 -5.89
C GLU A 178 13.37 7.65 -4.72
N ILE A 179 12.45 6.77 -4.31
CA ILE A 179 12.71 5.72 -3.31
C ILE A 179 13.89 4.86 -3.77
N GLY A 180 13.85 4.35 -5.00
CA GLY A 180 14.93 3.55 -5.57
C GLY A 180 16.26 4.31 -5.67
N ARG A 181 16.22 5.57 -6.15
CA ARG A 181 17.42 6.42 -6.22
C ARG A 181 18.05 6.61 -4.83
N ARG A 182 17.23 6.90 -3.83
CA ARG A 182 17.70 7.13 -2.46
C ARG A 182 18.23 5.86 -1.80
N ALA A 183 17.61 4.71 -2.08
CA ALA A 183 18.11 3.41 -1.60
C ALA A 183 19.51 3.12 -2.19
N CYS A 184 19.73 3.39 -3.48
CA CYS A 184 21.04 3.27 -4.11
C CYS A 184 22.07 4.20 -3.47
N GLU A 185 21.72 5.45 -3.20
CA GLU A 185 22.62 6.40 -2.53
C GLU A 185 23.03 5.91 -1.14
N LEU A 186 22.07 5.41 -0.35
CA LEU A 186 22.36 4.91 0.98
C LEU A 186 23.25 3.66 0.96
N VAL A 187 23.03 2.71 0.05
CA VAL A 187 23.90 1.53 -0.04
C VAL A 187 25.30 1.90 -0.49
N LEU A 188 25.46 2.82 -1.43
CA LEU A 188 26.78 3.35 -1.85
C LEU A 188 27.48 4.05 -0.70
N GLN A 189 26.78 4.86 0.09
CA GLN A 189 27.35 5.48 1.29
C GLN A 189 27.84 4.42 2.29
N LYS A 190 27.08 3.35 2.49
CA LYS A 190 27.47 2.24 3.36
C LYS A 190 28.67 1.44 2.85
N ILE A 191 28.83 1.30 1.54
CA ILE A 191 30.03 0.69 0.93
C ILE A 191 31.28 1.54 1.21
N ILE A 192 31.17 2.87 1.05
CA ILE A 192 32.28 3.80 1.25
C ILE A 192 32.58 4.00 2.76
N ARG A 193 31.54 4.00 3.59
CA ARG A 193 31.64 4.25 5.05
C ARG A 193 30.81 3.20 5.82
N PRO A 194 31.35 1.98 6.00
CA PRO A 194 30.61 0.87 6.62
C PRO A 194 30.10 1.18 8.04
N ASP A 195 30.86 1.97 8.81
CA ASP A 195 30.54 2.33 10.20
C ASP A 195 29.55 3.51 10.32
N SER A 196 29.06 4.06 9.21
CA SER A 196 28.06 5.14 9.27
C SER A 196 26.77 4.65 9.97
N PRO A 197 26.12 5.49 10.81
CA PRO A 197 24.89 5.09 11.48
C PRO A 197 23.78 4.77 10.45
N PRO A 198 22.84 3.90 10.81
CA PRO A 198 21.64 3.66 10.00
C PRO A 198 20.86 4.95 9.77
N GLN A 199 20.28 5.09 8.59
CA GLN A 199 19.42 6.23 8.22
C GLN A 199 18.11 5.68 7.65
N CYS A 200 16.98 6.21 8.11
CA CYS A 200 15.67 5.91 7.54
C CYS A 200 15.11 7.18 6.86
N VAL A 201 14.81 7.07 5.57
CA VAL A 201 14.29 8.16 4.76
C VAL A 201 12.84 7.84 4.42
N ILE A 202 11.92 8.60 5.01
CA ILE A 202 10.48 8.46 4.77
C ILE A 202 10.01 9.57 3.84
N MET A 203 9.42 9.19 2.72
CA MET A 203 8.88 10.08 1.70
C MET A 203 7.36 10.15 1.81
N GLN A 204 6.76 11.14 1.17
CA GLN A 204 5.32 11.26 1.08
C GLN A 204 4.82 10.72 -0.26
N GLY A 205 3.71 9.96 -0.22
CA GLY A 205 2.94 9.63 -1.40
C GLY A 205 1.99 10.76 -1.80
N GLU A 206 1.53 10.76 -3.03
CA GLU A 206 0.59 11.73 -3.59
C GLU A 206 -0.68 11.04 -4.05
N LEU A 207 -1.84 11.59 -3.65
CA LEU A 207 -3.12 11.08 -4.14
C LEU A 207 -3.39 11.64 -5.55
N VAL A 208 -3.33 10.78 -6.54
CA VAL A 208 -3.63 11.09 -7.95
C VAL A 208 -5.08 10.77 -8.22
N VAL A 209 -5.93 11.80 -8.22
CA VAL A 209 -7.37 11.68 -8.43
C VAL A 209 -7.66 11.47 -9.92
N ARG A 210 -8.48 10.45 -10.23
CA ARG A 210 -8.96 10.10 -11.57
C ARG A 210 -10.48 9.83 -11.54
N ALA A 211 -10.98 9.05 -12.49
CA ALA A 211 -12.43 8.87 -12.68
C ALA A 211 -13.07 7.72 -11.86
N SER A 212 -12.29 6.97 -11.06
CA SER A 212 -12.84 5.85 -10.27
C SER A 212 -13.37 6.26 -8.90
N SER A 213 -13.25 7.53 -8.51
CA SER A 213 -13.71 8.01 -7.22
C SER A 213 -14.27 9.42 -7.26
#